data_12465fbed8a8f3e6e4e2134c0036298b
#
_entry.id   12465fbed8a8f3e6e4e2134c0036298b
#
_cell.length_a   1.000
_cell.length_b   1.000
_cell.length_c   1.000
_cell.angle_alpha   90.00
_cell.angle_beta   90.00
_cell.angle_gamma   90.00
#
_symmetry.space_group_name_H-M   'P 1'
#
loop_
_entity.id
_entity.type
_entity.pdbx_description
1 polymer ?
#
loop_
_entity_poly.entity_id
_entity_poly.type
_entity_poly.pdbx_seq_one_letter_code
_entity_poly.pdbx_strand_id
1 'polypeptide(L)'
;MAGGSFCPMPAELARLVVVLRRTLESLHGSVDDLARELMRVLGVNETDRRALELILLARENVTTPGLLAHRLGLTPAGTTIVLNRLEKLGYVSRSLHPTDRRRVIVVATDLAYRRISELLSPMLDQGAKVLLSYNAAEISLIAGFLSHTVELQQAHVARLRELSPYPH
;
A
#
# COMPACT_ATOMS: atom_id res chain seq x y z
N MET A 1 2.36 -42.18 -4.69
CA MET A 1 1.22 -41.99 -3.76
C MET A 1 1.81 -41.80 -2.37
N ALA A 2 1.98 -40.53 -1.97
CA ALA A 2 2.37 -40.18 -0.61
C ALA A 2 1.15 -39.49 0.03
N GLY A 3 0.40 -40.28 0.80
CA GLY A 3 -0.70 -39.80 1.64
C GLY A 3 -0.11 -39.00 2.79
N GLY A 4 -0.10 -37.66 2.65
CA GLY A 4 0.19 -36.78 3.76
C GLY A 4 -0.88 -36.98 4.82
N SER A 5 -0.54 -37.62 5.95
CA SER A 5 -1.37 -37.67 7.15
C SER A 5 -1.68 -36.24 7.59
N PHE A 6 -2.86 -35.78 7.26
CA PHE A 6 -3.41 -34.51 7.80
C PHE A 6 -3.72 -34.79 9.29
N CYS A 7 -2.78 -34.43 10.16
CA CYS A 7 -3.02 -34.49 11.59
C CYS A 7 -4.18 -33.52 11.88
N PRO A 8 -5.31 -34.00 12.47
CA PRO A 8 -6.45 -33.13 12.74
C PRO A 8 -6.04 -32.04 13.72
N MET A 9 -6.21 -30.78 13.31
CA MET A 9 -5.92 -29.62 14.13
C MET A 9 -6.76 -29.66 15.42
N PRO A 10 -6.17 -29.42 16.61
CA PRO A 10 -6.91 -29.34 17.85
C PRO A 10 -8.10 -28.39 17.73
N ALA A 11 -9.25 -28.75 18.30
CA ALA A 11 -10.51 -27.99 18.14
C ALA A 11 -10.39 -26.51 18.59
N GLU A 12 -9.62 -26.26 19.63
CA GLU A 12 -9.31 -24.90 20.10
C GLU A 12 -8.53 -24.09 19.05
N LEU A 13 -7.47 -24.67 18.49
CA LEU A 13 -6.69 -24.03 17.43
C LEU A 13 -7.53 -23.76 16.18
N ALA A 14 -8.41 -24.71 15.81
CA ALA A 14 -9.34 -24.52 14.69
C ALA A 14 -10.27 -23.32 14.90
N ARG A 15 -10.79 -23.12 16.12
CA ARG A 15 -11.60 -21.94 16.45
C ARG A 15 -10.80 -20.64 16.33
N LEU A 16 -9.59 -20.59 16.86
CA LEU A 16 -8.73 -19.42 16.78
C LEU A 16 -8.36 -19.06 15.34
N VAL A 17 -8.08 -20.06 14.50
CA VAL A 17 -7.83 -19.85 13.07
C VAL A 17 -9.05 -19.23 12.36
N VAL A 18 -10.26 -19.68 12.68
CA VAL A 18 -11.50 -19.07 12.12
C VAL A 18 -11.63 -17.61 12.56
N VAL A 19 -11.39 -17.30 13.84
CA VAL A 19 -11.43 -15.93 14.35
C VAL A 19 -10.39 -15.07 13.64
N LEU A 20 -9.15 -15.53 13.57
CA LEU A 20 -8.06 -14.83 12.91
C LEU A 20 -8.38 -14.51 11.45
N ARG A 21 -8.90 -15.50 10.69
CA ARG A 21 -9.28 -15.29 9.29
C ARG A 21 -10.35 -14.22 9.16
N ARG A 22 -11.40 -14.26 9.96
CA ARG A 22 -12.48 -13.24 9.94
C ARG A 22 -11.94 -11.85 10.30
N THR A 23 -11.03 -11.77 11.27
CA THR A 23 -10.41 -10.51 11.65
C THR A 23 -9.56 -9.93 10.52
N LEU A 24 -8.80 -10.77 9.79
CA LEU A 24 -8.05 -10.34 8.62
C LEU A 24 -8.97 -9.89 7.47
N GLU A 25 -10.06 -10.61 7.20
CA GLU A 25 -11.07 -10.20 6.20
C GLU A 25 -11.67 -8.83 6.56
N SER A 26 -12.02 -8.62 7.84
CA SER A 26 -12.55 -7.35 8.35
C SER A 26 -11.50 -6.23 8.24
N LEU A 27 -10.24 -6.52 8.55
CA LEU A 27 -9.14 -5.56 8.41
C LEU A 27 -8.97 -5.12 6.96
N HIS A 28 -8.98 -6.04 6.00
CA HIS A 28 -8.90 -5.70 4.57
C HIS A 28 -10.04 -4.76 4.15
N GLY A 29 -11.29 -5.08 4.55
CA GLY A 29 -12.43 -4.22 4.26
C GLY A 29 -12.28 -2.82 4.86
N SER A 30 -11.83 -2.71 6.11
CA SER A 30 -11.63 -1.40 6.76
C SER A 30 -10.50 -0.58 6.14
N VAL A 31 -9.44 -1.22 5.63
CA VAL A 31 -8.38 -0.54 4.88
C VAL A 31 -8.91 0.02 3.56
N ASP A 32 -9.74 -0.74 2.85
CA ASP A 32 -10.36 -0.27 1.60
C ASP A 32 -11.33 0.90 1.86
N ASP A 33 -12.09 0.87 2.96
CA ASP A 33 -12.98 1.95 3.36
C ASP A 33 -12.19 3.22 3.69
N LEU A 34 -11.11 3.09 4.47
CA LEU A 34 -10.20 4.19 4.78
C LEU A 34 -9.60 4.79 3.51
N ALA A 35 -9.13 3.96 2.58
CA ALA A 35 -8.56 4.42 1.31
C ALA A 35 -9.60 5.20 0.49
N ARG A 36 -10.87 4.73 0.42
CA ARG A 36 -11.96 5.44 -0.26
C ARG A 36 -12.25 6.80 0.35
N GLU A 37 -12.31 6.88 1.69
CA GLU A 37 -12.56 8.15 2.36
C GLU A 37 -11.40 9.13 2.22
N LEU A 38 -10.16 8.66 2.29
CA LEU A 38 -8.97 9.49 2.02
C LEU A 38 -9.01 10.04 0.59
N MET A 39 -9.31 9.23 -0.40
CA MET A 39 -9.45 9.68 -1.79
C MET A 39 -10.53 10.75 -1.94
N ARG A 40 -11.68 10.57 -1.30
CA ARG A 40 -12.78 11.54 -1.31
C ARG A 40 -12.36 12.88 -0.70
N VAL A 41 -11.71 12.87 0.46
CA VAL A 41 -11.28 14.07 1.18
C VAL A 41 -10.13 14.78 0.45
N LEU A 42 -9.20 14.04 -0.13
CA LEU A 42 -8.07 14.58 -0.91
C LEU A 42 -8.47 15.01 -2.32
N GLY A 43 -9.65 14.64 -2.81
CA GLY A 43 -10.10 14.92 -4.18
C GLY A 43 -9.33 14.18 -5.26
N VAL A 44 -8.83 12.98 -4.95
CA VAL A 44 -8.01 12.16 -5.86
C VAL A 44 -8.73 10.85 -6.21
N ASN A 45 -8.39 10.26 -7.35
CA ASN A 45 -8.82 8.90 -7.68
C ASN A 45 -7.77 7.86 -7.26
N GLU A 46 -8.08 6.57 -7.47
CA GLU A 46 -7.20 5.46 -7.07
C GLU A 46 -5.82 5.53 -7.72
N THR A 47 -5.73 5.89 -8.99
CA THR A 47 -4.45 6.01 -9.68
C THR A 47 -3.62 7.18 -9.14
N ASP A 48 -4.27 8.31 -8.85
CA ASP A 48 -3.64 9.47 -8.24
C ASP A 48 -3.16 9.16 -6.82
N ARG A 49 -3.98 8.44 -6.02
CA ARG A 49 -3.62 7.99 -4.67
C ARG A 49 -2.35 7.12 -4.70
N ARG A 50 -2.32 6.11 -5.57
CA ARG A 50 -1.16 5.23 -5.71
C ARG A 50 0.09 5.98 -6.16
N ALA A 51 -0.05 6.94 -7.08
CA ALA A 51 1.05 7.78 -7.50
C ALA A 51 1.58 8.64 -6.36
N LEU A 52 0.68 9.31 -5.63
CA LEU A 52 1.02 10.16 -4.48
C LEU A 52 1.71 9.35 -3.37
N GLU A 53 1.20 8.16 -3.07
CA GLU A 53 1.79 7.24 -2.10
C GLU A 53 3.24 6.86 -2.47
N LEU A 54 3.48 6.48 -3.74
CA LEU A 54 4.83 6.18 -4.23
C LEU A 54 5.79 7.38 -4.12
N ILE A 55 5.29 8.59 -4.39
CA ILE A 55 6.09 9.82 -4.29
C ILE A 55 6.41 10.14 -2.82
N LEU A 56 5.44 10.00 -1.92
CA LEU A 56 5.63 10.23 -0.47
C LEU A 56 6.61 9.23 0.15
N LEU A 57 6.51 7.94 -0.22
CA LEU A 57 7.40 6.89 0.27
C LEU A 57 8.84 7.04 -0.24
N ALA A 58 9.01 7.67 -1.39
CA ALA A 58 10.35 7.89 -1.96
C ALA A 58 11.19 8.86 -1.11
N ARG A 59 10.56 9.78 -0.38
CA ARG A 59 11.22 10.80 0.46
C ARG A 59 12.45 11.42 -0.22
N GLU A 60 13.65 11.02 0.18
CA GLU A 60 14.93 11.51 -0.35
C GLU A 60 15.34 10.84 -1.68
N ASN A 61 14.67 9.75 -2.07
CA ASN A 61 14.92 9.08 -3.33
C ASN A 61 14.21 9.80 -4.49
N VAL A 62 14.94 10.02 -5.55
CA VAL A 62 14.42 10.73 -6.72
C VAL A 62 13.35 9.92 -7.43
N THR A 63 12.12 10.40 -7.42
CA THR A 63 11.03 9.84 -8.23
C THR A 63 10.98 10.55 -9.59
N THR A 64 10.89 9.76 -10.66
CA THR A 64 10.76 10.29 -12.04
C THR A 64 9.44 9.85 -12.65
N PRO A 65 8.89 10.60 -13.64
CA PRO A 65 7.70 10.17 -14.37
C PRO A 65 7.84 8.77 -14.98
N GLY A 66 9.01 8.41 -15.51
CA GLY A 66 9.27 7.08 -16.06
C GLY A 66 9.22 5.96 -15.00
N LEU A 67 9.76 6.20 -13.80
CA LEU A 67 9.67 5.25 -12.70
C LEU A 67 8.21 5.05 -12.23
N LEU A 68 7.44 6.15 -12.16
CA LEU A 68 6.01 6.07 -11.82
C LEU A 68 5.22 5.32 -12.89
N ALA A 69 5.46 5.59 -14.18
CA ALA A 69 4.84 4.86 -15.29
C ALA A 69 5.06 3.36 -15.15
N HIS A 70 6.31 2.95 -14.92
CA HIS A 70 6.65 1.53 -14.74
C HIS A 70 5.97 0.91 -13.51
N ARG A 71 6.04 1.57 -12.35
CA ARG A 71 5.47 1.02 -11.10
C ARG A 71 3.94 0.95 -11.09
N LEU A 72 3.29 1.86 -11.80
CA LEU A 72 1.83 1.95 -11.88
C LEU A 72 1.25 1.18 -13.08
N GLY A 73 2.09 0.70 -14.00
CA GLY A 73 1.65 0.09 -15.25
C GLY A 73 0.95 1.09 -16.19
N LEU A 74 1.38 2.36 -16.17
CA LEU A 74 0.80 3.42 -16.97
C LEU A 74 1.63 3.72 -18.23
N THR A 75 0.96 4.24 -19.25
CA THR A 75 1.65 4.87 -20.39
C THR A 75 2.27 6.20 -19.96
N PRO A 76 3.28 6.73 -20.69
CA PRO A 76 3.83 8.07 -20.44
C PRO A 76 2.77 9.18 -20.44
N ALA A 77 1.80 9.10 -21.36
CA ALA A 77 0.69 10.03 -21.45
C ALA A 77 -0.24 9.93 -20.21
N GLY A 78 -0.60 8.70 -19.79
CA GLY A 78 -1.38 8.45 -18.58
C GLY A 78 -0.69 8.99 -17.33
N THR A 79 0.62 8.78 -17.22
CA THR A 79 1.42 9.31 -16.09
C THR A 79 1.41 10.84 -16.09
N THR A 80 1.53 11.48 -17.26
CA THR A 80 1.45 12.94 -17.38
C THR A 80 0.11 13.46 -16.89
N ILE A 81 -1.01 12.81 -17.21
CA ILE A 81 -2.35 13.20 -16.77
C ILE A 81 -2.45 13.11 -15.23
N VAL A 82 -2.00 12.01 -14.64
CA VAL A 82 -1.98 11.83 -13.18
C VAL A 82 -1.18 12.93 -12.50
N LEU A 83 0.04 13.17 -12.96
CA LEU A 83 0.93 14.19 -12.39
C LEU A 83 0.37 15.61 -12.55
N ASN A 84 -0.28 15.93 -13.67
CA ASN A 84 -0.92 17.24 -13.88
C ASN A 84 -2.08 17.45 -12.88
N ARG A 85 -2.88 16.42 -12.59
CA ARG A 85 -3.93 16.53 -11.57
C ARG A 85 -3.37 16.73 -10.17
N LEU A 86 -2.37 15.93 -9.78
CA LEU A 86 -1.72 16.05 -8.47
C LEU A 86 -1.02 17.41 -8.30
N GLU A 87 -0.41 17.93 -9.35
CA GLU A 87 0.22 19.25 -9.36
C GLU A 87 -0.84 20.37 -9.26
N LYS A 88 -1.96 20.26 -9.98
CA LYS A 88 -3.09 21.20 -9.87
C LYS A 88 -3.71 21.21 -8.46
N LEU A 89 -3.73 20.06 -7.77
CA LEU A 89 -4.16 19.96 -6.37
C LEU A 89 -3.07 20.47 -5.38
N GLY A 90 -1.87 20.76 -5.86
CA GLY A 90 -0.76 21.22 -5.05
C GLY A 90 -0.05 20.12 -4.27
N TYR A 91 -0.31 18.86 -4.55
CA TYR A 91 0.28 17.74 -3.80
C TYR A 91 1.67 17.33 -4.29
N VAL A 92 1.99 17.60 -5.54
CA VAL A 92 3.33 17.34 -6.10
C VAL A 92 3.85 18.56 -6.83
N SER A 93 5.16 18.62 -6.99
CA SER A 93 5.84 19.56 -7.87
C SER A 93 6.83 18.84 -8.76
N ARG A 94 7.08 19.41 -9.94
CA ARG A 94 8.11 18.93 -10.89
C ARG A 94 9.27 19.90 -10.89
N SER A 95 10.48 19.35 -10.91
CA SER A 95 11.71 20.13 -11.05
C SER A 95 12.73 19.39 -11.90
N LEU A 96 13.74 20.09 -12.34
CA LEU A 96 14.88 19.44 -12.99
C LEU A 96 15.75 18.77 -11.93
N HIS A 97 16.31 17.60 -12.29
CA HIS A 97 17.24 16.92 -11.39
C HIS A 97 18.47 17.80 -11.12
N PRO A 98 18.95 17.91 -9.86
CA PRO A 98 20.00 18.84 -9.48
C PRO A 98 21.31 18.69 -10.28
N THR A 99 21.66 17.45 -10.63
CA THR A 99 22.92 17.12 -11.31
C THR A 99 22.76 16.71 -12.77
N ASP A 100 21.52 16.38 -13.21
CA ASP A 100 21.22 16.01 -14.59
C ASP A 100 19.96 16.73 -15.08
N ARG A 101 20.13 17.91 -15.62
CA ARG A 101 19.06 18.78 -16.13
C ARG A 101 18.21 18.17 -17.27
N ARG A 102 18.61 17.01 -17.80
CA ARG A 102 17.78 16.28 -18.79
C ARG A 102 16.68 15.46 -18.15
N ARG A 103 16.76 15.26 -16.83
CA ARG A 103 15.79 14.45 -16.08
C ARG A 103 14.84 15.35 -15.27
N VAL A 104 13.56 15.06 -15.37
CA VAL A 104 12.53 15.64 -14.52
C VAL A 104 12.36 14.76 -13.30
N ILE A 105 12.30 15.37 -12.13
CA ILE A 105 11.94 14.72 -10.87
C ILE A 105 10.58 15.21 -10.38
N VAL A 106 9.91 14.36 -9.64
CA VAL A 106 8.63 14.63 -9.01
C VAL A 106 8.79 14.44 -7.51
N VAL A 107 8.40 15.45 -6.75
CA VAL A 107 8.47 15.43 -5.29
C VAL A 107 7.12 15.80 -4.68
N ALA A 108 6.81 15.24 -3.52
CA ALA A 108 5.66 15.66 -2.74
C ALA A 108 5.92 17.05 -2.14
N THR A 109 4.88 17.86 -2.08
CA THR A 109 4.95 19.19 -1.46
C THR A 109 4.70 19.12 0.05
N ASP A 110 5.08 20.18 0.77
CA ASP A 110 4.75 20.31 2.19
C ASP A 110 3.23 20.29 2.44
N LEU A 111 2.44 20.77 1.47
CA LEU A 111 0.98 20.66 1.54
C LEU A 111 0.53 19.20 1.58
N ALA A 112 1.10 18.35 0.72
CA ALA A 112 0.76 16.93 0.70
C ALA A 112 1.09 16.25 2.04
N TYR A 113 2.30 16.49 2.56
CA TYR A 113 2.71 15.94 3.85
C TYR A 113 1.80 16.40 4.99
N ARG A 114 1.50 17.71 5.08
CA ARG A 114 0.60 18.23 6.12
C ARG A 114 -0.79 17.63 6.02
N ARG A 115 -1.41 17.64 4.82
CA ARG A 115 -2.76 17.12 4.64
C ARG A 115 -2.88 15.64 5.01
N ILE A 116 -1.94 14.82 4.59
CA ILE A 116 -1.95 13.40 4.91
C ILE A 116 -1.70 13.17 6.40
N SER A 117 -0.77 13.91 7.00
CA SER A 117 -0.53 13.84 8.43
C SER A 117 -1.77 14.24 9.24
N GLU A 118 -2.44 15.35 8.91
CA GLU A 118 -3.67 15.80 9.57
C GLU A 118 -4.78 14.73 9.53
N LEU A 119 -4.92 14.03 8.40
CA LEU A 119 -5.94 12.99 8.21
C LEU A 119 -5.62 11.68 8.93
N LEU A 120 -4.34 11.30 9.00
CA LEU A 120 -3.95 9.99 9.52
C LEU A 120 -3.47 10.01 10.99
N SER A 121 -2.95 11.16 11.49
CA SER A 121 -2.39 11.21 12.84
C SER A 121 -3.36 10.75 13.94
N PRO A 122 -4.66 11.10 13.93
CA PRO A 122 -5.56 10.65 15.00
C PRO A 122 -5.66 9.11 15.08
N MET A 123 -5.65 8.43 13.93
CA MET A 123 -5.67 6.97 13.87
C MET A 123 -4.31 6.37 14.28
N LEU A 124 -3.22 6.95 13.80
CA LEU A 124 -1.86 6.47 14.11
C LEU A 124 -1.53 6.61 15.59
N ASP A 125 -1.93 7.73 16.22
CA ASP A 125 -1.73 7.97 17.66
C ASP A 125 -2.51 6.96 18.52
N GLN A 126 -3.73 6.62 18.13
CA GLN A 126 -4.50 5.57 18.81
C GLN A 126 -3.90 4.18 18.56
N GLY A 127 -3.49 3.89 17.32
CA GLY A 127 -2.81 2.63 16.98
C GLY A 127 -1.52 2.43 17.78
N ALA A 128 -0.72 3.49 17.95
CA ALA A 128 0.48 3.45 18.77
C ALA A 128 0.16 3.08 20.24
N LYS A 129 -0.92 3.62 20.82
CA LYS A 129 -1.36 3.26 22.17
C LYS A 129 -1.77 1.79 22.28
N VAL A 130 -2.45 1.27 21.27
CA VAL A 130 -2.81 -0.16 21.22
C VAL A 130 -1.55 -1.03 21.21
N LEU A 131 -0.55 -0.66 20.39
CA LEU A 131 0.72 -1.42 20.33
C LEU A 131 1.49 -1.43 21.63
N LEU A 132 1.38 -0.39 22.47
CA LEU A 132 2.01 -0.35 23.80
C LEU A 132 1.43 -1.37 24.80
N SER A 133 0.27 -1.98 24.51
CA SER A 133 -0.29 -3.05 25.34
C SER A 133 0.33 -4.43 25.07
N TYR A 134 1.17 -4.55 24.05
CA TYR A 134 1.86 -5.79 23.68
C TYR A 134 3.34 -5.72 24.04
N ASN A 135 3.91 -6.84 24.45
CA ASN A 135 5.35 -6.96 24.66
C ASN A 135 6.10 -7.21 23.33
N ALA A 136 7.43 -7.10 23.36
CA ALA A 136 8.27 -7.24 22.17
C ALA A 136 8.13 -8.60 21.46
N ALA A 137 7.96 -9.69 22.23
CA ALA A 137 7.81 -11.04 21.65
C ALA A 137 6.45 -11.17 20.93
N GLU A 138 5.38 -10.62 21.48
CA GLU A 138 4.06 -10.60 20.87
C GLU A 138 4.05 -9.76 19.59
N ILE A 139 4.65 -8.57 19.62
CA ILE A 139 4.80 -7.73 18.42
C ILE A 139 5.60 -8.46 17.34
N SER A 140 6.71 -9.12 17.73
CA SER A 140 7.53 -9.89 16.78
C SER A 140 6.75 -11.06 16.15
N LEU A 141 5.95 -11.77 16.94
CA LEU A 141 5.08 -12.85 16.45
C LEU A 141 4.04 -12.33 15.46
N ILE A 142 3.35 -11.24 15.78
CA ILE A 142 2.34 -10.61 14.92
C ILE A 142 2.99 -10.12 13.62
N ALA A 143 4.12 -9.43 13.70
CA ALA A 143 4.85 -8.94 12.54
C ALA A 143 5.31 -10.10 11.63
N GLY A 144 5.85 -11.17 12.21
CA GLY A 144 6.25 -12.36 11.47
C GLY A 144 5.10 -13.03 10.74
N PHE A 145 3.95 -13.20 11.40
CA PHE A 145 2.75 -13.74 10.76
C PHE A 145 2.26 -12.88 9.60
N LEU A 146 2.19 -11.55 9.79
CA LEU A 146 1.76 -10.63 8.74
C LEU A 146 2.74 -10.63 7.55
N SER A 147 4.05 -10.65 7.81
CA SER A 147 5.07 -10.73 6.75
C SER A 147 4.92 -11.99 5.90
N HIS A 148 4.77 -13.16 6.51
CA HIS A 148 4.51 -14.40 5.78
C HIS A 148 3.22 -14.35 4.95
N THR A 149 2.16 -13.73 5.49
CA THR A 149 0.90 -13.57 4.76
C THR A 149 1.09 -12.70 3.51
N VAL A 150 1.85 -11.62 3.62
CA VAL A 150 2.19 -10.74 2.48
C VAL A 150 2.99 -11.50 1.43
N GLU A 151 4.02 -12.26 1.82
CA GLU A 151 4.84 -13.07 0.90
C GLU A 151 4.00 -14.09 0.14
N LEU A 152 3.10 -14.81 0.84
CA LEU A 152 2.18 -15.76 0.21
C LEU A 152 1.26 -15.10 -0.82
N GLN A 153 0.70 -13.94 -0.51
CA GLN A 153 -0.16 -13.19 -1.43
C GLN A 153 0.63 -12.70 -2.65
N GLN A 154 1.84 -12.16 -2.45
CA GLN A 154 2.71 -11.70 -3.54
C GLN A 154 3.10 -12.85 -4.48
N ALA A 155 3.49 -14.00 -3.94
CA ALA A 155 3.81 -15.19 -4.72
C ALA A 155 2.59 -15.67 -5.53
N HIS A 156 1.39 -15.63 -4.92
CA HIS A 156 0.16 -16.00 -5.62
C HIS A 156 -0.20 -15.01 -6.74
N VAL A 157 -0.05 -13.72 -6.51
CA VAL A 157 -0.24 -12.67 -7.54
C VAL A 157 0.74 -12.88 -8.70
N ALA A 158 2.02 -13.17 -8.43
CA ALA A 158 2.99 -13.48 -9.47
C ALA A 158 2.53 -14.67 -10.33
N ARG A 159 2.10 -15.77 -9.69
CA ARG A 159 1.56 -16.94 -10.37
C ARG A 159 0.32 -16.60 -11.22
N LEU A 160 -0.60 -15.79 -10.70
CA LEU A 160 -1.82 -15.42 -11.46
C LEU A 160 -1.50 -14.59 -12.70
N ARG A 161 -0.43 -13.77 -12.67
CA ARG A 161 0.01 -12.98 -13.83
C ARG A 161 0.54 -13.84 -14.99
N GLU A 162 0.98 -15.08 -14.70
CA GLU A 162 1.43 -16.04 -15.71
C GLU A 162 0.27 -16.78 -16.37
N LEU A 163 -0.94 -16.72 -15.79
CA LEU A 163 -2.11 -17.37 -16.35
C LEU A 163 -2.72 -16.50 -17.45
N SER A 164 -3.09 -17.13 -18.57
CA SER A 164 -3.89 -16.47 -19.60
C SER A 164 -5.31 -16.18 -19.07
N PRO A 165 -5.92 -15.04 -19.42
CA PRO A 165 -7.32 -14.81 -19.11
C PRO A 165 -8.19 -15.93 -19.71
N TYR A 166 -9.25 -16.31 -18.98
CA TYR A 166 -10.22 -17.25 -19.53
C TYR A 166 -10.82 -16.67 -20.82
N PRO A 167 -10.87 -17.45 -21.91
CA PRO A 167 -11.59 -17.00 -23.10
C PRO A 167 -13.07 -16.80 -22.77
N HIS A 168 -13.59 -15.63 -23.10
CA HIS A 168 -15.02 -15.30 -22.99
C HIS A 168 -15.80 -15.94 -24.13
#